data_ead5d2ba1057f9d636b4488f8666f344
#
_entry.id   ead5d2ba1057f9d636b4488f8666f344
#
_cell.length_a   1.000
_cell.length_b   1.000
_cell.length_c   1.000
_cell.angle_alpha   90.00
_cell.angle_beta   90.00
_cell.angle_gamma   90.00
#
_symmetry.space_group_name_H-M   'P 1'
#
loop_
_entity.id
_entity.type
_entity.pdbx_description
1 polymer ?
#
loop_
_entity_poly.entity_id
_entity_poly.type
_entity_poly.pdbx_seq_one_letter_code
_entity_poly.pdbx_strand_id
1 'polypeptide(L)'
;MSEGSRGQRHRRDTQTRRVPWRDIDGIVVVDKPVGLTSNATLQRVRRVYRARKAGHTGSLDPLASGVLPLCFGEATKLSGLLLDASKTYEVTGRLGARTTTGDADGEVLATAPVPALDDEIIEAALGRFRGEIEQIPPMYSALKQGGRRLYELAREGCTVERPPRRVTIHGLELLGGKGPDLSLRVRCSKGTYIRTLVEDLAAALGTCAHVVSLRRTAAGPFGLEDAIGLDALESSETVSGLLRQRLLPPDAGVPGLPSVDLSGQEADRLRHGQKVLVPDAAPNRRPGLTRVYGPDGDFVGLGVADEQGGLAPRRMFRPRGASDRP
;
A
#
# COMPACT_ATOMS: atom_id res chain seq x y z
N MET A 1 -7.04 -34.32 -70.63
CA MET A 1 -6.67 -32.92 -70.40
C MET A 1 -7.63 -32.36 -69.34
N SER A 2 -7.13 -32.18 -68.12
CA SER A 2 -7.93 -31.51 -67.09
C SER A 2 -6.92 -30.97 -66.05
N GLU A 3 -6.73 -29.68 -66.12
CA GLU A 3 -5.82 -28.93 -65.27
C GLU A 3 -6.44 -28.72 -63.88
N GLY A 4 -5.70 -29.17 -62.90
CA GLY A 4 -6.04 -28.96 -61.46
C GLY A 4 -5.63 -27.58 -61.00
N SER A 5 -6.62 -26.74 -60.66
CA SER A 5 -6.45 -25.46 -60.01
C SER A 5 -6.00 -25.67 -58.56
N ARG A 6 -4.75 -25.32 -58.22
CA ARG A 6 -4.24 -25.26 -56.82
C ARG A 6 -4.67 -23.94 -56.20
N GLY A 7 -5.67 -24.02 -55.33
CA GLY A 7 -6.09 -22.89 -54.46
C GLY A 7 -4.99 -22.57 -53.47
N GLN A 8 -4.33 -21.43 -53.60
CA GLN A 8 -3.44 -20.84 -52.59
C GLN A 8 -4.28 -20.36 -51.41
N ARG A 9 -4.20 -21.08 -50.29
CA ARG A 9 -4.72 -20.61 -49.01
C ARG A 9 -3.77 -19.54 -48.48
N HIS A 10 -4.16 -18.29 -48.56
CA HIS A 10 -3.50 -17.19 -47.83
C HIS A 10 -3.70 -17.40 -46.35
N ARG A 11 -2.66 -17.86 -45.68
CA ARG A 11 -2.55 -17.76 -44.21
C ARG A 11 -2.44 -16.27 -43.88
N ARG A 12 -3.52 -15.68 -43.38
CA ARG A 12 -3.47 -14.39 -42.70
C ARG A 12 -2.69 -14.59 -41.39
N ASP A 13 -1.41 -14.25 -41.40
CA ASP A 13 -0.60 -14.08 -40.19
C ASP A 13 -1.14 -12.88 -39.42
N THR A 14 -2.05 -13.14 -38.48
CA THR A 14 -2.45 -12.16 -37.46
C THR A 14 -1.33 -12.10 -36.43
N GLN A 15 -0.20 -11.47 -36.80
CA GLN A 15 0.76 -11.01 -35.82
C GLN A 15 0.06 -9.99 -34.91
N THR A 16 -0.46 -10.44 -33.77
CA THR A 16 -0.85 -9.57 -32.68
C THR A 16 0.38 -8.75 -32.28
N ARG A 17 0.47 -7.51 -32.78
CA ARG A 17 1.50 -6.54 -32.39
C ARG A 17 1.49 -6.46 -30.85
N ARG A 18 2.47 -7.06 -30.20
CA ARG A 18 2.70 -6.90 -28.75
C ARG A 18 2.96 -5.43 -28.49
N VAL A 19 1.97 -4.75 -27.94
CA VAL A 19 2.13 -3.33 -27.58
C VAL A 19 3.14 -3.23 -26.46
N PRO A 20 4.21 -2.40 -26.61
CA PRO A 20 5.33 -2.37 -25.67
C PRO A 20 4.93 -1.85 -24.30
N TRP A 21 5.66 -2.32 -23.27
CA TRP A 21 5.59 -1.76 -21.94
C TRP A 21 6.17 -0.34 -21.93
N ARG A 22 5.62 0.52 -21.08
CA ARG A 22 5.93 1.95 -21.02
C ARG A 22 6.70 2.27 -19.74
N ASP A 23 7.61 3.22 -19.83
CA ASP A 23 8.23 3.86 -18.68
C ASP A 23 7.30 4.96 -18.19
N ILE A 24 6.51 4.64 -17.16
CA ILE A 24 5.51 5.52 -16.56
C ILE A 24 5.92 5.76 -15.11
N ASP A 25 5.96 7.01 -14.69
CA ASP A 25 6.29 7.43 -13.35
C ASP A 25 5.06 8.06 -12.69
N GLY A 26 4.70 7.58 -11.51
CA GLY A 26 3.57 8.14 -10.77
C GLY A 26 2.99 7.15 -9.76
N ILE A 27 1.90 7.59 -9.13
CA ILE A 27 1.18 6.83 -8.12
C ILE A 27 -0.28 6.72 -8.56
N VAL A 28 -0.83 5.51 -8.49
CA VAL A 28 -2.27 5.27 -8.65
C VAL A 28 -2.80 4.69 -7.35
N VAL A 29 -3.85 5.29 -6.83
CA VAL A 29 -4.52 4.80 -5.64
C VAL A 29 -5.71 3.95 -6.07
N VAL A 30 -5.70 2.67 -5.72
CA VAL A 30 -6.75 1.73 -6.10
C VAL A 30 -7.62 1.40 -4.90
N ASP A 31 -8.93 1.43 -5.06
CA ASP A 31 -9.85 0.75 -4.15
C ASP A 31 -9.81 -0.74 -4.47
N LYS A 32 -9.00 -1.49 -3.71
CA LYS A 32 -8.86 -2.93 -3.91
C LYS A 32 -10.16 -3.64 -3.54
N PRO A 33 -10.74 -4.42 -4.43
CA PRO A 33 -11.92 -5.21 -4.10
C PRO A 33 -11.57 -6.37 -3.17
N VAL A 34 -12.57 -6.89 -2.49
CA VAL A 34 -12.49 -8.18 -1.76
C VAL A 34 -12.17 -9.32 -2.73
N GLY A 35 -11.55 -10.39 -2.25
CA GLY A 35 -11.24 -11.62 -2.99
C GLY A 35 -9.93 -11.60 -3.76
N LEU A 36 -9.30 -10.43 -3.98
CA LEU A 36 -8.01 -10.32 -4.65
C LEU A 36 -6.87 -10.07 -3.67
N THR A 37 -5.71 -10.66 -3.94
CA THR A 37 -4.48 -10.26 -3.24
C THR A 37 -4.00 -8.90 -3.75
N SER A 38 -3.24 -8.17 -2.93
CA SER A 38 -2.61 -6.90 -3.35
C SER A 38 -1.73 -7.06 -4.58
N ASN A 39 -1.01 -8.19 -4.71
CA ASN A 39 -0.20 -8.45 -5.89
C ASN A 39 -1.05 -8.75 -7.14
N ALA A 40 -2.15 -9.48 -7.02
CA ALA A 40 -3.06 -9.71 -8.14
C ALA A 40 -3.64 -8.38 -8.66
N THR A 41 -4.09 -7.50 -7.75
CA THR A 41 -4.55 -6.15 -8.07
C THR A 41 -3.45 -5.34 -8.76
N LEU A 42 -2.23 -5.32 -8.20
CA LEU A 42 -1.07 -4.66 -8.79
C LEU A 42 -0.82 -5.13 -10.23
N GLN A 43 -0.82 -6.44 -10.50
CA GLN A 43 -0.54 -6.97 -11.83
C GLN A 43 -1.66 -6.64 -12.84
N ARG A 44 -2.92 -6.57 -12.41
CA ARG A 44 -4.04 -6.12 -13.25
C ARG A 44 -3.85 -4.65 -13.64
N VAL A 45 -3.65 -3.76 -12.68
CA VAL A 45 -3.47 -2.32 -12.92
C VAL A 45 -2.18 -2.03 -13.71
N ARG A 46 -1.10 -2.75 -13.41
CA ARG A 46 0.16 -2.67 -14.18
C ARG A 46 -0.07 -2.97 -15.66
N ARG A 47 -0.92 -3.95 -15.99
CA ARG A 47 -1.27 -4.27 -17.40
C ARG A 47 -2.08 -3.16 -18.05
N VAL A 48 -3.07 -2.59 -17.33
CA VAL A 48 -3.88 -1.47 -17.81
C VAL A 48 -2.99 -0.29 -18.19
N TYR A 49 -2.06 0.11 -17.32
CA TYR A 49 -1.09 1.18 -17.59
C TYR A 49 0.07 0.75 -18.50
N ARG A 50 0.26 -0.54 -18.70
CA ARG A 50 1.46 -1.11 -19.35
C ARG A 50 2.75 -0.65 -18.71
N ALA A 51 2.74 -0.46 -17.40
CA ALA A 51 3.90 0.02 -16.67
C ALA A 51 5.00 -1.04 -16.59
N ARG A 52 6.23 -0.71 -17.04
CA ARG A 52 7.38 -1.62 -17.00
C ARG A 52 7.73 -2.01 -15.58
N LYS A 53 7.69 -1.06 -14.66
CA LYS A 53 8.01 -1.22 -13.25
C LYS A 53 6.84 -0.77 -12.37
N ALA A 54 6.46 -1.60 -11.41
CA ALA A 54 5.38 -1.31 -10.48
C ALA A 54 5.61 -1.97 -9.12
N GLY A 55 5.06 -1.38 -8.05
CA GLY A 55 5.07 -1.93 -6.70
C GLY A 55 3.93 -1.36 -5.88
N HIS A 56 3.42 -2.09 -4.89
CA HIS A 56 2.44 -1.60 -3.92
C HIS A 56 3.11 -1.19 -2.59
N THR A 57 2.44 -0.34 -1.83
CA THR A 57 2.96 0.26 -0.59
C THR A 57 2.32 -0.30 0.68
N GLY A 58 2.12 -1.61 0.71
CA GLY A 58 1.55 -2.34 1.86
C GLY A 58 0.46 -3.29 1.44
N SER A 59 0.63 -4.57 1.81
CA SER A 59 -0.32 -5.62 1.47
C SER A 59 -1.65 -5.45 2.21
N LEU A 60 -2.73 -5.85 1.54
CA LEU A 60 -4.03 -6.15 2.09
C LEU A 60 -4.30 -7.64 1.85
N ASP A 61 -4.91 -8.30 2.81
CA ASP A 61 -5.36 -9.68 2.71
C ASP A 61 -6.48 -9.82 1.64
N PRO A 62 -6.77 -11.02 1.12
CA PRO A 62 -7.85 -11.21 0.15
C PRO A 62 -9.21 -10.71 0.64
N LEU A 63 -9.57 -11.02 1.89
CA LEU A 63 -10.80 -10.54 2.53
C LEU A 63 -10.86 -9.02 2.66
N ALA A 64 -9.70 -8.34 2.80
CA ALA A 64 -9.65 -6.89 2.98
C ALA A 64 -9.89 -6.14 1.67
N SER A 65 -10.52 -4.96 1.76
CA SER A 65 -10.72 -4.01 0.68
C SER A 65 -10.10 -2.64 0.97
N GLY A 66 -10.20 -1.71 0.04
CA GLY A 66 -9.89 -0.29 0.27
C GLY A 66 -8.55 0.17 -0.31
N VAL A 67 -8.05 1.27 0.22
CA VAL A 67 -6.95 2.08 -0.31
C VAL A 67 -5.66 1.27 -0.48
N LEU A 68 -5.23 1.10 -1.73
CA LEU A 68 -3.98 0.43 -2.11
C LEU A 68 -3.19 1.33 -3.07
N PRO A 69 -2.22 2.12 -2.57
CA PRO A 69 -1.37 2.92 -3.44
C PRO A 69 -0.39 2.04 -4.21
N LEU A 70 -0.32 2.24 -5.53
CA LEU A 70 0.56 1.57 -6.48
C LEU A 70 1.54 2.58 -7.06
N CYS A 71 2.83 2.34 -6.89
CA CYS A 71 3.90 3.16 -7.45
C CYS A 71 4.37 2.58 -8.78
N PHE A 72 4.52 3.42 -9.80
CA PHE A 72 5.05 3.06 -11.12
C PHE A 72 6.40 3.73 -11.37
N GLY A 73 7.28 3.04 -12.10
CA GLY A 73 8.57 3.55 -12.53
C GLY A 73 9.42 4.12 -11.40
N GLU A 74 9.83 5.37 -11.53
CA GLU A 74 10.68 6.05 -10.54
C GLU A 74 9.97 6.26 -9.19
N ALA A 75 8.62 6.39 -9.17
CA ALA A 75 7.87 6.50 -7.92
C ALA A 75 8.05 5.29 -6.99
N THR A 76 8.47 4.12 -7.52
CA THR A 76 8.84 2.97 -6.68
C THR A 76 9.99 3.24 -5.72
N LYS A 77 10.80 4.28 -5.94
CA LYS A 77 11.85 4.72 -5.02
C LYS A 77 11.31 5.32 -3.72
N LEU A 78 10.03 5.75 -3.73
CA LEU A 78 9.32 6.28 -2.56
C LEU A 78 8.54 5.20 -1.79
N SER A 79 8.45 3.97 -2.33
CA SER A 79 7.63 2.89 -1.73
C SER A 79 7.98 2.61 -0.26
N GLY A 80 9.26 2.74 0.13
CA GLY A 80 9.67 2.54 1.53
C GLY A 80 9.03 3.55 2.48
N LEU A 81 8.97 4.82 2.11
CA LEU A 81 8.34 5.88 2.91
C LEU A 81 6.84 5.64 3.07
N LEU A 82 6.17 5.26 1.97
CA LEU A 82 4.75 4.94 1.98
C LEU A 82 4.45 3.65 2.75
N LEU A 83 5.33 2.66 2.71
CA LEU A 83 5.24 1.46 3.55
C LEU A 83 5.30 1.81 5.03
N ASP A 84 6.15 2.76 5.40
CA ASP A 84 6.37 3.20 6.78
C ASP A 84 5.28 4.13 7.31
N ALA A 85 4.48 4.73 6.44
CA ALA A 85 3.39 5.62 6.83
C ALA A 85 2.29 4.89 7.63
N SER A 86 1.54 5.64 8.45
CA SER A 86 0.37 5.13 9.18
C SER A 86 -0.75 4.69 8.23
N LYS A 87 -1.61 3.79 8.70
CA LYS A 87 -2.80 3.31 7.99
C LYS A 87 -4.03 3.46 8.88
N THR A 88 -5.18 3.66 8.25
CA THR A 88 -6.48 3.64 8.95
C THR A 88 -7.34 2.54 8.36
N TYR A 89 -8.02 1.82 9.23
CA TYR A 89 -8.90 0.71 8.87
C TYR A 89 -10.26 0.87 9.56
N GLU A 90 -11.29 0.39 8.88
CA GLU A 90 -12.55 0.01 9.47
C GLU A 90 -12.63 -1.51 9.45
N VAL A 91 -12.93 -2.11 10.59
CA VAL A 91 -12.94 -3.55 10.79
C VAL A 91 -14.18 -3.96 11.57
N THR A 92 -14.78 -5.08 11.16
CA THR A 92 -15.80 -5.76 11.95
C THR A 92 -15.22 -7.08 12.42
N GLY A 93 -15.11 -7.22 13.73
CA GLY A 93 -14.74 -8.45 14.42
C GLY A 93 -15.97 -9.19 14.90
N ARG A 94 -16.09 -10.47 14.62
CA ARG A 94 -17.15 -11.36 15.14
C ARG A 94 -16.64 -12.11 16.34
N LEU A 95 -17.27 -11.86 17.49
CA LEU A 95 -17.01 -12.54 18.76
C LEU A 95 -17.60 -13.96 18.76
N GLY A 96 -17.06 -14.80 19.63
CA GLY A 96 -17.57 -16.16 19.89
C GLY A 96 -16.91 -17.25 19.06
N ALA A 97 -16.12 -16.94 18.04
CA ALA A 97 -15.39 -17.92 17.25
C ALA A 97 -14.03 -17.41 16.79
N ARG A 98 -13.00 -18.26 16.85
CA ARG A 98 -11.67 -18.03 16.30
C ARG A 98 -11.41 -18.94 15.12
N THR A 99 -10.75 -18.46 14.08
CA THR A 99 -10.46 -19.20 12.85
C THR A 99 -8.96 -19.41 12.63
N THR A 100 -8.61 -20.31 11.71
CA THR A 100 -7.21 -20.63 11.36
C THR A 100 -6.44 -19.45 10.82
N THR A 101 -7.10 -18.54 10.11
CA THR A 101 -6.49 -17.35 9.48
C THR A 101 -6.67 -16.07 10.31
N GLY A 102 -7.51 -16.11 11.37
CA GLY A 102 -7.94 -14.94 12.14
C GLY A 102 -8.95 -14.06 11.38
N ASP A 103 -9.49 -14.55 10.26
CA ASP A 103 -10.53 -13.90 9.46
C ASP A 103 -11.56 -14.94 8.95
N ALA A 104 -12.60 -14.49 8.26
CA ALA A 104 -13.70 -15.35 7.81
C ALA A 104 -13.33 -16.30 6.66
N ASP A 105 -12.13 -16.20 6.07
CA ASP A 105 -11.65 -17.14 5.05
C ASP A 105 -11.11 -18.44 5.67
N GLY A 106 -10.90 -18.47 7.01
CA GLY A 106 -10.36 -19.62 7.73
C GLY A 106 -11.43 -20.54 8.34
N GLU A 107 -11.03 -21.77 8.60
CA GLU A 107 -11.86 -22.74 9.32
C GLU A 107 -11.94 -22.40 10.82
N VAL A 108 -13.09 -22.66 11.47
CA VAL A 108 -13.27 -22.43 12.90
C VAL A 108 -12.37 -23.36 13.70
N LEU A 109 -11.52 -22.80 14.54
CA LEU A 109 -10.62 -23.52 15.44
C LEU A 109 -11.18 -23.70 16.84
N ALA A 110 -11.90 -22.70 17.33
CA ALA A 110 -12.45 -22.67 18.67
C ALA A 110 -13.67 -21.76 18.75
N THR A 111 -14.56 -22.05 19.67
CA THR A 111 -15.71 -21.22 20.03
C THR A 111 -15.69 -20.90 21.52
N ALA A 112 -16.23 -19.74 21.91
CA ALA A 112 -16.40 -19.35 23.29
C ALA A 112 -17.71 -18.57 23.42
N PRO A 113 -18.37 -18.60 24.60
CA PRO A 113 -19.53 -17.74 24.86
C PRO A 113 -19.16 -16.27 24.66
N VAL A 114 -20.11 -15.49 24.15
CA VAL A 114 -19.98 -14.03 24.09
C VAL A 114 -20.59 -13.47 25.36
N PRO A 115 -19.80 -12.75 26.19
CA PRO A 115 -20.31 -12.15 27.42
C PRO A 115 -21.28 -11.01 27.09
N ALA A 116 -22.10 -10.61 28.06
CA ALA A 116 -22.85 -9.37 27.96
C ALA A 116 -21.89 -8.20 27.97
N LEU A 117 -21.97 -7.36 26.95
CA LEU A 117 -21.09 -6.21 26.74
C LEU A 117 -21.90 -4.92 26.79
N ASP A 118 -21.37 -3.94 27.48
CA ASP A 118 -21.82 -2.55 27.42
C ASP A 118 -20.66 -1.65 26.91
N ASP A 119 -20.98 -0.37 26.72
CA ASP A 119 -20.01 0.58 26.19
C ASP A 119 -18.81 0.80 27.13
N GLU A 120 -19.01 0.70 28.44
CA GLU A 120 -17.95 0.89 29.45
C GLU A 120 -16.96 -0.28 29.42
N ILE A 121 -17.46 -1.50 29.36
CA ILE A 121 -16.63 -2.73 29.26
C ILE A 121 -15.82 -2.70 27.97
N ILE A 122 -16.45 -2.38 26.85
CA ILE A 122 -15.78 -2.31 25.54
C ILE A 122 -14.71 -1.20 25.58
N GLU A 123 -15.05 0.01 26.04
CA GLU A 123 -14.12 1.14 26.07
C GLU A 123 -12.93 0.87 27.00
N ALA A 124 -13.15 0.27 28.16
CA ALA A 124 -12.08 -0.16 29.05
C ALA A 124 -11.13 -1.18 28.38
N ALA A 125 -11.68 -2.11 27.61
CA ALA A 125 -10.88 -3.04 26.83
C ALA A 125 -10.08 -2.35 25.71
N LEU A 126 -10.73 -1.46 24.93
CA LEU A 126 -10.09 -0.68 23.86
C LEU A 126 -8.93 0.18 24.40
N GLY A 127 -9.12 0.78 25.59
CA GLY A 127 -8.11 1.60 26.27
C GLY A 127 -6.75 0.88 26.45
N ARG A 128 -6.78 -0.45 26.64
CA ARG A 128 -5.56 -1.27 26.83
C ARG A 128 -4.74 -1.45 25.56
N PHE A 129 -5.34 -1.23 24.39
CA PHE A 129 -4.71 -1.41 23.09
C PHE A 129 -4.34 -0.09 22.41
N ARG A 130 -4.60 1.08 23.01
CA ARG A 130 -4.14 2.37 22.50
C ARG A 130 -2.69 2.63 22.90
N GLY A 131 -1.93 3.30 22.02
CA GLY A 131 -0.51 3.57 22.22
C GLY A 131 0.38 2.44 21.70
N GLU A 132 1.55 2.25 22.34
CA GLU A 132 2.50 1.21 21.97
C GLU A 132 2.07 -0.13 22.58
N ILE A 133 1.94 -1.15 21.73
CA ILE A 133 1.59 -2.51 22.13
C ILE A 133 2.54 -3.52 21.46
N GLU A 134 2.61 -4.72 22.02
CA GLU A 134 3.28 -5.85 21.39
C GLU A 134 2.28 -6.78 20.73
N GLN A 135 2.56 -7.20 19.50
CA GLN A 135 1.77 -8.18 18.76
C GLN A 135 2.66 -9.33 18.32
N ILE A 136 2.17 -10.56 18.44
CA ILE A 136 2.74 -11.73 17.77
C ILE A 136 2.15 -11.80 16.37
N PRO A 137 2.95 -11.66 15.30
CA PRO A 137 2.44 -11.72 13.93
C PRO A 137 1.73 -13.04 13.65
N PRO A 138 0.60 -13.07 12.90
CA PRO A 138 -0.08 -14.31 12.58
C PRO A 138 0.76 -15.17 11.62
N MET A 139 0.54 -16.49 11.65
CA MET A 139 1.17 -17.42 10.69
C MET A 139 0.79 -17.10 9.25
N TYR A 140 -0.46 -16.70 9.01
CA TYR A 140 -0.92 -16.25 7.70
C TYR A 140 -0.48 -14.79 7.44
N SER A 141 0.85 -14.59 7.26
CA SER A 141 1.44 -13.29 6.96
C SER A 141 2.53 -13.38 5.89
N ALA A 142 2.86 -12.22 5.29
CA ALA A 142 3.91 -12.10 4.27
C ALA A 142 5.34 -12.02 4.86
N LEU A 143 5.49 -12.10 6.18
CA LEU A 143 6.80 -12.13 6.84
C LEU A 143 7.58 -13.36 6.39
N LYS A 144 8.91 -13.21 6.34
CA LYS A 144 9.81 -14.29 5.97
C LYS A 144 10.56 -14.81 7.19
N GLN A 145 10.69 -16.14 7.27
CA GLN A 145 11.55 -16.84 8.20
C GLN A 145 12.32 -17.91 7.43
N GLY A 146 13.62 -17.94 7.55
CA GLY A 146 14.44 -18.89 6.78
C GLY A 146 14.31 -18.74 5.25
N GLY A 147 13.99 -17.52 4.75
CA GLY A 147 13.80 -17.27 3.31
C GLY A 147 12.40 -17.56 2.78
N ARG A 148 11.57 -18.31 3.52
CA ARG A 148 10.19 -18.68 3.16
C ARG A 148 9.18 -17.74 3.84
N ARG A 149 8.04 -17.51 3.22
CA ARG A 149 6.97 -16.70 3.82
C ARG A 149 6.17 -17.53 4.82
N LEU A 150 5.74 -16.90 5.93
CA LEU A 150 5.01 -17.59 6.99
C LEU A 150 3.70 -18.22 6.47
N TYR A 151 2.97 -17.57 5.57
CA TYR A 151 1.75 -18.12 5.01
C TYR A 151 2.01 -19.40 4.17
N GLU A 152 3.20 -19.56 3.56
CA GLU A 152 3.58 -20.79 2.84
C GLU A 152 3.77 -21.94 3.81
N LEU A 153 4.46 -21.70 4.94
CA LEU A 153 4.63 -22.65 6.02
C LEU A 153 3.30 -23.04 6.68
N ALA A 154 2.42 -22.04 6.91
CA ALA A 154 1.10 -22.27 7.48
C ALA A 154 0.24 -23.21 6.62
N ARG A 155 0.28 -23.06 5.30
CA ARG A 155 -0.44 -23.93 4.36
C ARG A 155 0.08 -25.37 4.35
N GLU A 156 1.34 -25.57 4.72
CA GLU A 156 1.95 -26.90 4.89
C GLU A 156 1.70 -27.48 6.29
N GLY A 157 0.89 -26.81 7.13
CA GLY A 157 0.64 -27.22 8.52
C GLY A 157 1.78 -26.94 9.48
N CYS A 158 2.84 -26.22 9.03
CA CYS A 158 3.98 -25.90 9.88
C CYS A 158 3.70 -24.64 10.71
N THR A 159 3.87 -24.75 12.02
CA THR A 159 3.87 -23.60 12.93
C THR A 159 5.30 -23.30 13.36
N VAL A 160 5.68 -22.01 13.31
CA VAL A 160 7.00 -21.54 13.73
C VAL A 160 6.87 -20.48 14.81
N GLU A 161 7.87 -20.40 15.68
CA GLU A 161 7.94 -19.36 16.69
C GLU A 161 8.09 -17.99 16.01
N ARG A 162 7.33 -17.01 16.48
CA ARG A 162 7.32 -15.63 15.97
C ARG A 162 7.56 -14.69 17.11
N PRO A 163 8.67 -13.91 17.09
CA PRO A 163 8.92 -12.94 18.13
C PRO A 163 7.85 -11.85 18.15
N PRO A 164 7.43 -11.37 19.32
CA PRO A 164 6.58 -10.19 19.44
C PRO A 164 7.21 -8.99 18.73
N ARG A 165 6.37 -8.09 18.21
CA ARG A 165 6.79 -6.86 17.55
C ARG A 165 6.03 -5.69 18.13
N ARG A 166 6.75 -4.60 18.39
CA ARG A 166 6.13 -3.35 18.81
C ARG A 166 5.45 -2.67 17.64
N VAL A 167 4.21 -2.27 17.86
CA VAL A 167 3.39 -1.47 16.95
C VAL A 167 2.70 -0.38 17.75
N THR A 168 2.29 0.69 17.07
CA THR A 168 1.58 1.80 17.73
C THR A 168 0.17 1.90 17.19
N ILE A 169 -0.80 1.87 18.08
CA ILE A 169 -2.20 2.16 17.79
C ILE A 169 -2.45 3.64 18.12
N HIS A 170 -2.45 4.47 17.08
CA HIS A 170 -2.63 5.92 17.20
C HIS A 170 -4.05 6.33 17.56
N GLY A 171 -5.03 5.47 17.24
CA GLY A 171 -6.44 5.65 17.55
C GLY A 171 -7.17 4.33 17.41
N LEU A 172 -8.10 4.07 18.32
CA LEU A 172 -8.96 2.90 18.35
C LEU A 172 -10.32 3.33 18.89
N GLU A 173 -11.35 3.23 18.05
CA GLU A 173 -12.69 3.76 18.33
C GLU A 173 -13.73 2.67 18.04
N LEU A 174 -14.74 2.57 18.90
CA LEU A 174 -15.93 1.78 18.63
C LEU A 174 -16.83 2.57 17.68
N LEU A 175 -17.13 1.98 16.51
CA LEU A 175 -18.11 2.55 15.57
C LEU A 175 -19.53 2.04 15.83
N GLY A 176 -19.64 0.86 16.42
CA GLY A 176 -20.92 0.26 16.77
C GLY A 176 -20.83 -1.23 17.08
N GLY A 177 -21.95 -1.78 17.58
CA GLY A 177 -22.08 -3.19 17.97
C GLY A 177 -21.91 -3.39 19.49
N LYS A 178 -22.85 -4.15 20.09
CA LYS A 178 -22.80 -4.61 21.49
C LYS A 178 -23.03 -6.12 21.57
N GLY A 179 -23.29 -6.74 20.42
CA GLY A 179 -23.54 -8.17 20.28
C GLY A 179 -22.32 -8.90 19.72
N PRO A 180 -22.54 -9.95 18.94
CA PRO A 180 -21.42 -10.75 18.44
C PRO A 180 -20.52 -9.97 17.47
N ASP A 181 -21.01 -8.94 16.81
CA ASP A 181 -20.23 -8.13 15.86
C ASP A 181 -19.85 -6.79 16.47
N LEU A 182 -18.54 -6.48 16.53
CA LEU A 182 -17.99 -5.20 16.93
C LEU A 182 -17.34 -4.52 15.73
N SER A 183 -17.79 -3.31 15.41
CA SER A 183 -17.22 -2.48 14.34
C SER A 183 -16.31 -1.41 14.95
N LEU A 184 -15.05 -1.38 14.48
CA LEU A 184 -13.99 -0.54 15.02
C LEU A 184 -13.34 0.27 13.91
N ARG A 185 -12.89 1.50 14.25
CA ARG A 185 -11.93 2.26 13.47
C ARG A 185 -10.56 2.19 14.14
N VAL A 186 -9.54 1.81 13.38
CA VAL A 186 -8.18 1.62 13.86
C VAL A 186 -7.22 2.47 13.05
N ARG A 187 -6.53 3.42 13.67
CA ARG A 187 -5.39 4.14 13.09
C ARG A 187 -4.12 3.61 13.72
N CYS A 188 -3.18 3.10 12.91
CA CYS A 188 -2.02 2.38 13.44
C CYS A 188 -0.75 2.60 12.59
N SER A 189 0.39 2.28 13.20
CA SER A 189 1.70 2.25 12.55
C SER A 189 1.81 1.12 11.52
N LYS A 190 2.88 1.14 10.72
CA LYS A 190 3.25 0.01 9.86
C LYS A 190 3.38 -1.29 10.66
N GLY A 191 3.13 -2.41 10.00
CA GLY A 191 3.35 -3.75 10.57
C GLY A 191 2.30 -4.23 11.55
N THR A 192 1.28 -3.42 11.85
CA THR A 192 0.14 -3.80 12.67
C THR A 192 -0.75 -4.81 11.94
N TYR A 193 -1.08 -5.91 12.60
CA TYR A 193 -2.02 -6.93 12.14
C TYR A 193 -3.38 -6.69 12.79
N ILE A 194 -4.35 -6.23 12.00
CA ILE A 194 -5.71 -5.93 12.50
C ILE A 194 -6.39 -7.20 12.96
N ARG A 195 -6.14 -8.36 12.33
CA ARG A 195 -6.66 -9.65 12.76
C ARG A 195 -6.20 -10.01 14.17
N THR A 196 -4.91 -9.88 14.45
CA THR A 196 -4.34 -10.09 15.78
C THR A 196 -4.94 -9.11 16.81
N LEU A 197 -5.10 -7.82 16.44
CA LEU A 197 -5.72 -6.84 17.33
C LEU A 197 -7.16 -7.23 17.73
N VAL A 198 -7.95 -7.74 16.77
CA VAL A 198 -9.32 -8.20 17.02
C VAL A 198 -9.33 -9.45 17.91
N GLU A 199 -8.42 -10.40 17.68
CA GLU A 199 -8.27 -11.60 18.54
C GLU A 199 -7.86 -11.21 19.97
N ASP A 200 -6.85 -10.34 20.13
CA ASP A 200 -6.36 -9.90 21.43
C ASP A 200 -7.43 -9.10 22.20
N LEU A 201 -8.17 -8.23 21.50
CA LEU A 201 -9.30 -7.50 22.10
C LEU A 201 -10.39 -8.45 22.60
N ALA A 202 -10.77 -9.45 21.79
CA ALA A 202 -11.75 -10.46 22.19
C ALA A 202 -11.29 -11.27 23.41
N ALA A 203 -10.01 -11.64 23.46
CA ALA A 203 -9.43 -12.29 24.63
C ALA A 203 -9.51 -11.41 25.89
N ALA A 204 -9.29 -10.09 25.75
CA ALA A 204 -9.45 -9.14 26.84
C ALA A 204 -10.91 -8.96 27.30
N LEU A 205 -11.88 -9.24 26.42
CA LEU A 205 -13.31 -9.28 26.72
C LEU A 205 -13.79 -10.65 27.24
N GLY A 206 -12.90 -11.64 27.38
CA GLY A 206 -13.24 -12.96 27.90
C GLY A 206 -13.85 -13.92 26.87
N THR A 207 -13.62 -13.70 25.58
CA THR A 207 -14.12 -14.55 24.49
C THR A 207 -13.04 -14.71 23.40
N CYS A 208 -13.41 -15.19 22.23
CA CYS A 208 -12.54 -15.22 21.05
C CYS A 208 -13.22 -14.49 19.87
N ALA A 209 -12.46 -14.15 18.84
CA ALA A 209 -13.02 -13.49 17.65
C ALA A 209 -12.23 -13.81 16.38
N HIS A 210 -12.83 -13.43 15.24
CA HIS A 210 -12.18 -13.35 13.94
C HIS A 210 -12.70 -12.13 13.16
N VAL A 211 -11.94 -11.67 12.19
CA VAL A 211 -12.34 -10.55 11.32
C VAL A 211 -13.32 -11.04 10.26
N VAL A 212 -14.48 -10.40 10.14
CA VAL A 212 -15.48 -10.69 9.09
C VAL A 212 -15.49 -9.64 7.99
N SER A 213 -15.03 -8.42 8.29
CA SER A 213 -14.88 -7.34 7.30
C SER A 213 -13.68 -6.49 7.66
N LEU A 214 -12.89 -6.12 6.66
CA LEU A 214 -11.73 -5.25 6.83
C LEU A 214 -11.62 -4.32 5.62
N ARG A 215 -11.65 -3.01 5.86
CA ARG A 215 -11.50 -1.99 4.83
C ARG A 215 -10.41 -1.00 5.23
N ARG A 216 -9.37 -0.86 4.42
CA ARG A 216 -8.39 0.21 4.62
C ARG A 216 -8.93 1.52 4.05
N THR A 217 -9.20 2.48 4.92
CA THR A 217 -9.77 3.78 4.54
C THR A 217 -8.70 4.82 4.24
N ALA A 218 -7.46 4.65 4.79
CA ALA A 218 -6.34 5.51 4.47
C ALA A 218 -4.98 4.77 4.52
N ALA A 219 -4.04 5.22 3.71
CA ALA A 219 -2.66 4.73 3.66
C ALA A 219 -1.68 5.89 3.39
N GLY A 220 -0.98 6.37 4.42
CA GLY A 220 -0.16 7.57 4.34
C GLY A 220 -1.00 8.80 3.99
N PRO A 221 -0.64 9.55 2.93
CA PRO A 221 -1.38 10.74 2.53
C PRO A 221 -2.66 10.43 1.72
N PHE A 222 -2.92 9.17 1.38
CA PHE A 222 -4.02 8.79 0.49
C PHE A 222 -5.23 8.27 1.26
N GLY A 223 -6.42 8.73 0.90
CA GLY A 223 -7.72 8.31 1.39
C GLY A 223 -8.56 7.57 0.35
N LEU A 224 -9.81 7.25 0.70
CA LEU A 224 -10.77 6.63 -0.24
C LEU A 224 -11.18 7.59 -1.36
N GLU A 225 -11.14 8.89 -1.13
CA GLU A 225 -11.41 9.96 -2.09
C GLU A 225 -10.42 9.98 -3.25
N ASP A 226 -9.18 9.56 -3.02
CA ASP A 226 -8.15 9.44 -4.05
C ASP A 226 -8.27 8.14 -4.85
N ALA A 227 -8.99 7.16 -4.31
CA ALA A 227 -9.00 5.80 -4.82
C ALA A 227 -9.98 5.64 -5.99
N ILE A 228 -9.59 4.81 -6.95
CA ILE A 228 -10.44 4.37 -8.06
C ILE A 228 -10.67 2.87 -8.01
N GLY A 229 -11.90 2.43 -8.25
CA GLY A 229 -12.23 1.02 -8.34
C GLY A 229 -11.51 0.32 -9.48
N LEU A 230 -11.11 -0.92 -9.26
CA LEU A 230 -10.38 -1.73 -10.25
C LEU A 230 -11.17 -1.91 -11.55
N ASP A 231 -12.47 -2.17 -11.46
CA ASP A 231 -13.33 -2.38 -12.62
C ASP A 231 -13.45 -1.12 -13.49
N ALA A 232 -13.46 0.07 -12.84
CA ALA A 232 -13.47 1.35 -13.57
C ALA A 232 -12.14 1.59 -14.32
N LEU A 233 -11.02 1.11 -13.82
CA LEU A 233 -9.73 1.14 -14.52
C LEU A 233 -9.68 0.19 -15.71
N GLU A 234 -10.33 -0.97 -15.60
CA GLU A 234 -10.28 -2.03 -16.63
C GLU A 234 -11.31 -1.82 -17.76
N SER A 235 -12.48 -1.28 -17.42
CA SER A 235 -13.58 -1.05 -18.38
C SER A 235 -13.41 0.20 -19.24
N SER A 236 -12.42 1.06 -18.95
CA SER A 236 -12.24 2.29 -19.71
C SER A 236 -11.63 1.99 -21.09
N GLU A 237 -12.49 1.79 -22.11
CA GLU A 237 -12.08 1.74 -23.51
C GLU A 237 -11.42 3.06 -23.97
N THR A 238 -11.70 4.17 -23.30
CA THR A 238 -11.07 5.48 -23.49
C THR A 238 -9.93 5.69 -22.48
N VAL A 239 -9.07 4.72 -22.43
CA VAL A 239 -8.00 4.51 -21.42
C VAL A 239 -7.06 5.71 -21.25
N SER A 240 -6.85 6.56 -22.27
CA SER A 240 -5.81 7.59 -22.18
C SER A 240 -6.15 8.76 -21.26
N GLY A 241 -7.37 9.26 -21.24
CA GLY A 241 -7.79 10.40 -20.41
C GLY A 241 -7.89 10.06 -18.93
N LEU A 242 -8.72 9.05 -18.59
CA LEU A 242 -8.91 8.63 -17.18
C LEU A 242 -7.61 8.16 -16.52
N LEU A 243 -6.80 7.37 -17.24
CA LEU A 243 -5.54 6.88 -16.71
C LEU A 243 -4.55 8.01 -16.39
N ARG A 244 -4.51 9.06 -17.24
CA ARG A 244 -3.69 10.25 -16.96
C ARG A 244 -4.20 11.01 -15.74
N GLN A 245 -5.51 11.21 -15.63
CA GLN A 245 -6.10 11.92 -14.48
C GLN A 245 -5.88 11.21 -13.15
N ARG A 246 -5.84 9.86 -13.16
CA ARG A 246 -5.64 9.04 -11.95
C ARG A 246 -4.18 8.71 -11.66
N LEU A 247 -3.26 9.08 -12.55
CA LEU A 247 -1.83 8.94 -12.31
C LEU A 247 -1.32 10.21 -11.61
N LEU A 248 -1.25 10.15 -10.30
CA LEU A 248 -0.72 11.22 -9.45
C LEU A 248 0.80 11.34 -9.66
N PRO A 249 1.37 12.56 -9.55
CA PRO A 249 2.81 12.73 -9.59
C PRO A 249 3.48 12.03 -8.39
N PRO A 250 4.76 11.63 -8.50
CA PRO A 250 5.44 10.88 -7.45
C PRO A 250 5.48 11.58 -6.09
N ASP A 251 5.63 12.89 -6.07
CA ASP A 251 5.71 13.73 -4.87
C ASP A 251 4.38 13.81 -4.10
N ALA A 252 3.25 13.45 -4.73
CA ALA A 252 1.97 13.26 -4.05
C ALA A 252 2.06 12.21 -2.91
N GLY A 253 3.05 11.31 -2.97
CA GLY A 253 3.31 10.33 -1.90
C GLY A 253 3.96 10.92 -0.64
N VAL A 254 4.48 12.15 -0.71
CA VAL A 254 5.25 12.78 0.37
C VAL A 254 4.92 14.27 0.56
N PRO A 255 3.62 14.67 0.57
CA PRO A 255 3.22 16.09 0.55
C PRO A 255 3.65 16.85 1.80
N GLY A 256 3.80 16.16 2.93
CA GLY A 256 4.19 16.76 4.22
C GLY A 256 5.68 17.05 4.38
N LEU A 257 6.53 16.66 3.42
CA LEU A 257 7.94 16.97 3.49
C LEU A 257 8.19 18.41 3.02
N PRO A 258 9.16 19.13 3.63
CA PRO A 258 9.62 20.43 3.13
C PRO A 258 10.10 20.30 1.68
N SER A 259 10.12 21.42 0.94
CA SER A 259 10.57 21.45 -0.45
C SER A 259 11.68 22.47 -0.67
N VAL A 260 12.43 22.30 -1.74
CA VAL A 260 13.44 23.21 -2.24
C VAL A 260 13.47 23.19 -3.76
N ASP A 261 13.58 24.37 -4.35
CA ASP A 261 13.79 24.57 -5.78
C ASP A 261 15.28 24.75 -6.04
N LEU A 262 15.80 24.07 -7.05
CA LEU A 262 17.21 24.11 -7.45
C LEU A 262 17.34 24.65 -8.88
N SER A 263 18.46 25.31 -9.14
CA SER A 263 18.88 25.57 -10.51
C SER A 263 19.19 24.27 -11.25
N GLY A 264 19.22 24.31 -12.60
CA GLY A 264 19.56 23.16 -13.41
C GLY A 264 20.91 22.54 -13.06
N GLN A 265 21.93 23.36 -12.80
CA GLN A 265 23.26 22.90 -12.41
C GLN A 265 23.26 22.17 -11.06
N GLU A 266 22.54 22.72 -10.06
CA GLU A 266 22.44 22.10 -8.74
C GLU A 266 21.67 20.78 -8.80
N ALA A 267 20.56 20.75 -9.54
CA ALA A 267 19.77 19.54 -9.77
C ALA A 267 20.61 18.45 -10.43
N ASP A 268 21.42 18.78 -11.42
CA ASP A 268 22.31 17.84 -12.10
C ASP A 268 23.43 17.34 -11.19
N ARG A 269 24.05 18.21 -10.43
CA ARG A 269 25.05 17.82 -9.41
C ARG A 269 24.46 16.84 -8.40
N LEU A 270 23.24 17.13 -7.94
CA LEU A 270 22.53 16.27 -6.99
C LEU A 270 22.20 14.90 -7.61
N ARG A 271 21.77 14.86 -8.87
CA ARG A 271 21.52 13.60 -9.62
C ARG A 271 22.78 12.75 -9.75
N HIS A 272 23.94 13.39 -9.86
CA HIS A 272 25.25 12.71 -9.92
C HIS A 272 25.82 12.34 -8.54
N GLY A 273 25.03 12.47 -7.48
CA GLY A 273 25.44 12.08 -6.14
C GLY A 273 26.22 13.13 -5.35
N GLN A 274 26.36 14.35 -5.88
CA GLN A 274 27.09 15.44 -5.23
C GLN A 274 26.20 16.22 -4.28
N LYS A 275 26.74 16.60 -3.12
CA LYS A 275 26.08 17.54 -2.21
C LYS A 275 26.09 18.95 -2.82
N VAL A 276 25.01 19.68 -2.68
CA VAL A 276 24.88 21.08 -3.09
C VAL A 276 24.62 21.97 -1.88
N LEU A 277 25.05 23.21 -1.94
CA LEU A 277 24.70 24.25 -0.96
C LEU A 277 23.50 25.01 -1.49
N VAL A 278 22.50 25.21 -0.65
CA VAL A 278 21.28 25.98 -0.98
C VAL A 278 21.16 27.08 0.06
N PRO A 279 21.87 28.23 -0.15
CA PRO A 279 22.04 29.25 0.87
C PRO A 279 20.71 29.91 1.30
N ASP A 280 19.76 30.08 0.38
CA ASP A 280 18.49 30.79 0.57
C ASP A 280 17.31 29.88 0.93
N ALA A 281 17.55 28.66 1.33
CA ALA A 281 16.48 27.81 1.81
C ALA A 281 15.97 28.33 3.15
N ALA A 282 14.85 29.01 3.10
CA ALA A 282 14.01 29.59 4.16
C ALA A 282 14.49 29.44 5.63
N PRO A 283 14.40 30.49 6.46
CA PRO A 283 14.85 30.51 7.85
C PRO A 283 14.25 29.47 8.78
N ASN A 284 13.34 28.61 8.28
CA ASN A 284 12.67 27.53 8.99
C ASN A 284 13.01 26.13 8.45
N ARG A 285 14.09 25.95 7.72
CA ARG A 285 14.46 24.65 7.18
C ARG A 285 14.89 23.71 8.31
N ARG A 286 14.01 22.78 8.65
CA ARG A 286 14.38 21.70 9.59
C ARG A 286 15.30 20.71 8.87
N PRO A 287 16.40 20.30 9.51
CA PRO A 287 17.23 19.22 8.99
C PRO A 287 16.38 17.98 8.71
N GLY A 288 16.64 17.30 7.61
CA GLY A 288 15.92 16.07 7.29
C GLY A 288 15.55 15.90 5.82
N LEU A 289 14.66 14.96 5.58
CA LEU A 289 14.22 14.61 4.25
C LEU A 289 13.44 15.76 3.61
N THR A 290 13.81 16.11 2.37
CA THR A 290 13.30 17.29 1.66
C THR A 290 12.98 16.91 0.22
N ARG A 291 11.84 17.38 -0.32
CA ARG A 291 11.48 17.29 -1.73
C ARG A 291 12.33 18.27 -2.54
N VAL A 292 12.83 17.80 -3.67
CA VAL A 292 13.70 18.58 -4.55
C VAL A 292 13.03 18.78 -5.88
N TYR A 293 12.94 20.04 -6.32
CA TYR A 293 12.38 20.42 -7.61
C TYR A 293 13.46 21.09 -8.47
N GLY A 294 13.36 20.88 -9.77
CA GLY A 294 14.20 21.56 -10.78
C GLY A 294 13.60 22.90 -11.22
N PRO A 295 14.27 23.60 -12.15
CA PRO A 295 13.86 24.94 -12.58
C PRO A 295 12.49 24.99 -13.26
N ASP A 296 12.07 23.89 -13.87
CA ASP A 296 10.75 23.77 -14.52
C ASP A 296 9.65 23.30 -13.55
N GLY A 297 9.92 23.24 -12.24
CA GLY A 297 9.02 22.69 -11.23
C GLY A 297 8.90 21.16 -11.29
N ASP A 298 9.77 20.48 -12.03
CA ASP A 298 9.80 19.02 -12.10
C ASP A 298 10.36 18.42 -10.81
N PHE A 299 9.70 17.37 -10.31
CA PHE A 299 10.17 16.66 -9.12
C PHE A 299 11.44 15.86 -9.44
N VAL A 300 12.56 16.30 -8.88
CA VAL A 300 13.89 15.71 -9.06
C VAL A 300 14.14 14.55 -8.12
N GLY A 301 13.45 14.52 -6.99
CA GLY A 301 13.60 13.46 -6.00
C GLY A 301 13.61 13.95 -4.55
N LEU A 302 14.27 13.18 -3.69
CA LEU A 302 14.44 13.49 -2.29
C LEU A 302 15.92 13.70 -1.95
N GLY A 303 16.21 14.79 -1.24
CA GLY A 303 17.48 15.06 -0.60
C GLY A 303 17.36 15.03 0.92
N VAL A 304 18.49 15.08 1.61
CA VAL A 304 18.58 15.30 3.05
C VAL A 304 19.26 16.63 3.30
N ALA A 305 18.52 17.56 3.88
CA ALA A 305 19.03 18.86 4.29
C ALA A 305 19.76 18.75 5.64
N ASP A 306 20.87 19.46 5.77
CA ASP A 306 21.55 19.64 7.06
C ASP A 306 21.34 21.08 7.61
N GLU A 307 21.87 21.32 8.83
CA GLU A 307 21.75 22.60 9.52
C GLU A 307 22.59 23.72 8.88
N GLN A 308 23.57 23.37 8.03
CA GLN A 308 24.49 24.31 7.38
C GLN A 308 24.02 24.70 5.95
N GLY A 309 22.79 24.35 5.58
CA GLY A 309 22.25 24.62 4.24
C GLY A 309 22.71 23.64 3.16
N GLY A 310 23.43 22.60 3.54
CA GLY A 310 23.80 21.54 2.61
C GLY A 310 22.63 20.61 2.31
N LEU A 311 22.55 20.16 1.06
CA LEU A 311 21.55 19.19 0.60
C LEU A 311 22.28 18.02 -0.05
N ALA A 312 22.18 16.84 0.56
CA ALA A 312 22.74 15.60 0.05
C ALA A 312 21.67 14.77 -0.67
N PRO A 313 21.99 14.10 -1.80
CA PRO A 313 21.01 13.26 -2.52
C PRO A 313 20.62 12.03 -1.72
N ARG A 314 19.33 11.66 -1.74
CA ARG A 314 18.83 10.48 -1.05
C ARG A 314 18.11 9.48 -1.97
N ARG A 315 17.19 9.99 -2.81
CA ARG A 315 16.41 9.21 -3.80
C ARG A 315 16.21 10.10 -5.03
N MET A 316 17.16 10.10 -5.96
CA MET A 316 17.09 10.93 -7.15
C MET A 316 16.36 10.20 -8.27
N PHE A 317 15.51 10.92 -8.97
CA PHE A 317 14.76 10.44 -10.13
C PHE A 317 15.57 10.68 -11.40
N ARG A 318 15.43 9.80 -12.37
CA ARG A 318 16.02 9.99 -13.68
C ARG A 318 15.33 11.15 -14.39
N PRO A 319 16.09 11.98 -15.15
CA PRO A 319 15.46 12.97 -16.00
C PRO A 319 14.47 12.30 -16.96
N ARG A 320 13.28 12.86 -17.11
CA ARG A 320 12.36 12.43 -18.17
C ARG A 320 12.97 12.81 -19.51
N GLY A 321 13.09 11.86 -20.45
CA GLY A 321 13.44 12.16 -21.82
C GLY A 321 12.37 13.05 -22.45
N ALA A 322 12.74 13.88 -23.45
CA ALA A 322 11.79 14.76 -24.15
C ALA A 322 10.60 14.00 -24.79
N SER A 323 10.74 12.67 -25.00
CA SER A 323 9.71 11.76 -25.50
C SER A 323 8.70 11.30 -24.44
N ASP A 324 8.93 11.55 -23.15
CA ASP A 324 8.13 11.02 -22.03
C ASP A 324 7.25 12.09 -21.37
N ARG A 325 7.17 13.29 -21.95
CA ARG A 325 6.19 14.32 -21.54
C ARG A 325 4.81 13.91 -22.05
N PRO A 326 3.79 13.98 -21.17
CA PRO A 326 2.41 13.51 -21.47
C PRO A 326 1.73 14.32 -22.58
#